data_751dc0f03d127eb1e68a646bd98f660a
#
_entry.id   751dc0f03d127eb1e68a646bd98f660a
#
_cell.length_a   1.000
_cell.length_b   1.000
_cell.length_c   1.000
_cell.angle_alpha   90.00
_cell.angle_beta   90.00
_cell.angle_gamma   90.00
#
_symmetry.space_group_name_H-M   'P 1'
#
loop_
_entity.id
_entity.type
_entity.pdbx_description
1 polymer ?
#
loop_
_entity_poly.entity_id
_entity_poly.type
_entity_poly.pdbx_seq_one_letter_code
_entity_poly.pdbx_strand_id
1 'polypeptide(L)'
;MLLLRTIWSFLKDKEYRDLVITTFFVLIVGSMVYHYLEGWNWLDSLYFSVITLTTVGYGDFAPQTDGGKIFTIIYIIIGIGIILSFVDSVYNHFSHNTIEKRNRLRKRMND
;
A
#
# COMPACT_ATOMS: atom_id res chain seq x y z
N MET A 1 10.35 13.56 -14.54
CA MET A 1 11.09 14.28 -13.49
C MET A 1 10.21 14.75 -12.33
N LEU A 2 9.10 15.36 -12.62
CA LEU A 2 8.13 15.72 -11.58
C LEU A 2 7.64 14.49 -10.78
N LEU A 3 7.46 13.36 -11.45
CA LEU A 3 7.03 12.11 -10.84
C LEU A 3 8.09 11.55 -9.88
N LEU A 4 9.36 11.59 -10.29
CA LEU A 4 10.48 11.16 -9.45
C LEU A 4 10.67 12.06 -8.23
N ARG A 5 10.50 13.36 -8.39
CA ARG A 5 10.56 14.32 -7.29
C ARG A 5 9.42 14.08 -6.29
N THR A 6 8.22 13.83 -6.79
CA THR A 6 7.05 13.53 -5.96
C THR A 6 7.26 12.23 -5.19
N ILE A 7 7.72 11.18 -5.84
CA ILE A 7 8.03 9.89 -5.20
C ILE A 7 9.13 10.06 -4.15
N TRP A 8 10.19 10.80 -4.48
CA TRP A 8 11.28 11.07 -3.55
C TRP A 8 10.81 11.86 -2.34
N SER A 9 9.94 12.86 -2.55
CA SER A 9 9.33 13.64 -1.48
C SER A 9 8.46 12.76 -0.57
N PHE A 10 7.70 11.83 -1.14
CA PHE A 10 6.91 10.85 -0.38
C PHE A 10 7.81 9.93 0.45
N LEU A 11 8.93 9.48 -0.10
CA LEU A 11 9.87 8.61 0.59
C LEU A 11 10.61 9.31 1.75
N LYS A 12 10.74 10.64 1.68
CA LYS A 12 11.35 11.43 2.76
C LYS A 12 10.43 11.64 3.94
N ASP A 13 9.12 11.56 3.73
CA ASP A 13 8.15 11.71 4.80
C ASP A 13 8.09 10.41 5.61
N LYS A 14 8.21 10.53 6.93
CA LYS A 14 8.27 9.39 7.84
C LYS A 14 7.02 8.51 7.77
N GLU A 15 5.84 9.10 7.60
CA GLU A 15 4.57 8.38 7.47
C GLU A 15 4.55 7.46 6.24
N TYR A 16 4.95 7.99 5.09
CA TYR A 16 5.02 7.22 3.84
C TYR A 16 6.09 6.15 3.89
N ARG A 17 7.22 6.48 4.50
CA ARG A 17 8.32 5.54 4.65
C ARG A 17 7.89 4.31 5.45
N ASP A 18 7.18 4.52 6.54
CA ASP A 18 6.67 3.43 7.36
C ASP A 18 5.66 2.57 6.58
N LEU A 19 4.78 3.19 5.81
CA LEU A 19 3.81 2.48 4.97
C LEU A 19 4.49 1.66 3.88
N VAL A 20 5.51 2.20 3.23
CA VAL A 20 6.26 1.50 2.19
C VAL A 20 6.98 0.29 2.79
N ILE A 21 7.64 0.47 3.93
CA ILE A 21 8.32 -0.62 4.64
C ILE A 21 7.33 -1.71 5.03
N THR A 22 6.17 -1.33 5.56
CA THR A 22 5.11 -2.27 5.94
C THR A 22 4.62 -3.04 4.72
N THR A 23 4.43 -2.37 3.59
CA THR A 23 4.00 -2.98 2.33
C THR A 23 5.00 -4.03 1.86
N PHE A 24 6.29 -3.68 1.83
CA PHE A 24 7.34 -4.64 1.46
C PHE A 24 7.38 -5.83 2.41
N PHE A 25 7.25 -5.59 3.69
CA PHE A 25 7.23 -6.65 4.69
C PHE A 25 6.07 -7.61 4.45
N VAL A 26 4.87 -7.08 4.20
CA VAL A 26 3.67 -7.87 3.91
C VAL A 26 3.85 -8.68 2.63
N LEU A 27 4.46 -8.09 1.59
CA LEU A 27 4.75 -8.79 0.33
C LEU A 27 5.71 -9.95 0.53
N ILE A 28 6.76 -9.75 1.32
CA ILE A 28 7.73 -10.80 1.63
C ILE A 28 7.05 -11.94 2.38
N VAL A 29 6.30 -11.63 3.43
CA VAL A 29 5.58 -12.63 4.22
C VAL A 29 4.57 -13.38 3.35
N GLY A 30 3.80 -12.67 2.54
CA GLY A 30 2.85 -13.28 1.62
C GLY A 30 3.52 -14.23 0.64
N SER A 31 4.63 -13.82 0.04
CA SER A 31 5.39 -14.65 -0.89
C SER A 31 5.88 -15.95 -0.23
N MET A 32 6.40 -15.83 0.99
CA MET A 32 6.87 -17.02 1.73
C MET A 32 5.72 -17.96 2.04
N VAL A 33 4.59 -17.47 2.50
CA VAL A 33 3.44 -18.30 2.88
C VAL A 33 2.87 -19.00 1.65
N TYR A 34 2.70 -18.31 0.53
CA TYR A 34 2.18 -18.92 -0.69
C TYR A 34 3.16 -19.93 -1.28
N HIS A 35 4.43 -19.65 -1.20
CA HIS A 35 5.45 -20.62 -1.66
C HIS A 35 5.33 -21.95 -0.92
N TYR A 36 5.18 -21.91 0.40
CA TYR A 36 5.08 -23.13 1.21
C TYR A 36 3.71 -23.78 1.17
N LEU A 37 2.63 -23.00 1.16
CA LEU A 37 1.27 -23.55 1.19
C LEU A 37 0.81 -24.06 -0.18
N GLU A 38 1.08 -23.30 -1.25
CA GLU A 38 0.59 -23.62 -2.59
C GLU A 38 1.62 -24.34 -3.44
N GLY A 39 2.89 -24.37 -3.02
CA GLY A 39 3.95 -24.99 -3.79
C GLY A 39 4.39 -24.18 -5.01
N TRP A 40 4.00 -22.91 -5.09
CA TRP A 40 4.41 -22.04 -6.18
C TRP A 40 5.90 -21.67 -6.05
N ASN A 41 6.54 -21.34 -7.16
CA ASN A 41 7.90 -20.80 -7.11
C ASN A 41 7.88 -19.40 -6.48
N TRP A 42 9.06 -18.87 -6.13
CA TRP A 42 9.17 -17.60 -5.45
C TRP A 42 8.60 -16.44 -6.28
N LEU A 43 8.83 -16.45 -7.59
CA LEU A 43 8.35 -15.40 -8.48
C LEU A 43 6.83 -15.41 -8.58
N ASP A 44 6.22 -16.57 -8.76
CA ASP A 44 4.76 -16.70 -8.84
C ASP A 44 4.10 -16.32 -7.51
N SER A 45 4.71 -16.67 -6.40
CA SER A 45 4.24 -16.30 -5.06
C SER A 45 4.28 -14.79 -4.85
N LEU A 46 5.38 -14.16 -5.24
CA LEU A 46 5.52 -12.70 -5.18
C LEU A 46 4.52 -12.02 -6.11
N TYR A 47 4.40 -12.51 -7.33
CA TYR A 47 3.47 -11.99 -8.32
C TYR A 47 2.03 -12.02 -7.78
N PHE A 48 1.60 -13.16 -7.27
CA PHE A 48 0.26 -13.29 -6.69
C PHE A 48 0.06 -12.35 -5.50
N SER A 49 1.06 -12.23 -4.63
CA SER A 49 1.02 -11.32 -3.49
C SER A 49 0.84 -9.86 -3.93
N VAL A 50 1.56 -9.44 -4.96
CA VAL A 50 1.47 -8.07 -5.49
C VAL A 50 0.10 -7.81 -6.10
N ILE A 51 -0.39 -8.67 -6.99
CA ILE A 51 -1.68 -8.44 -7.66
C ILE A 51 -2.86 -8.53 -6.69
N THR A 52 -2.71 -9.29 -5.61
CA THR A 52 -3.73 -9.39 -4.58
C THR A 52 -3.72 -8.16 -3.68
N LEU A 53 -2.54 -7.74 -3.22
CA LEU A 53 -2.39 -6.57 -2.36
C LEU A 53 -2.85 -5.28 -3.07
N THR A 54 -2.57 -5.16 -4.35
CA THR A 54 -2.96 -4.00 -5.16
C THR A 54 -4.38 -4.10 -5.72
N THR A 55 -5.12 -5.14 -5.39
CA THR A 55 -6.50 -5.40 -5.83
C THR A 55 -6.67 -5.66 -7.33
N VAL A 56 -5.59 -5.89 -8.07
CA VAL A 56 -5.66 -6.19 -9.51
C VAL A 56 -6.34 -7.54 -9.76
N GLY A 57 -5.88 -8.59 -9.10
CA GLY A 57 -6.52 -9.90 -9.09
C GLY A 57 -6.83 -10.47 -10.47
N TYR A 58 -5.82 -10.72 -11.30
CA TYR A 58 -6.05 -11.23 -12.66
C TYR A 58 -6.75 -12.59 -12.72
N GLY A 59 -6.65 -13.42 -11.65
CA GLY A 59 -7.27 -14.72 -11.62
C GLY A 59 -6.50 -15.83 -12.31
N ASP A 60 -5.31 -15.54 -12.82
CA ASP A 60 -4.40 -16.54 -13.42
C ASP A 60 -3.82 -17.49 -12.36
N PHE A 61 -3.61 -17.01 -11.16
CA PHE A 61 -3.25 -17.79 -9.97
C PHE A 61 -4.32 -17.63 -8.91
N ALA A 62 -4.71 -18.72 -8.28
CA ALA A 62 -5.65 -18.73 -7.17
C ALA A 62 -5.25 -19.82 -6.18
N PRO A 63 -5.41 -19.57 -4.86
CA PRO A 63 -5.10 -20.59 -3.85
C PRO A 63 -6.00 -21.82 -4.03
N GLN A 64 -5.37 -23.00 -4.01
CA GLN A 64 -6.08 -24.28 -4.12
C GLN A 64 -6.24 -24.96 -2.77
N THR A 65 -5.33 -24.68 -1.83
CA THR A 65 -5.35 -25.28 -0.49
C THR A 65 -6.26 -24.49 0.43
N ASP A 66 -6.87 -25.14 1.40
CA ASP A 66 -7.70 -24.49 2.42
C ASP A 66 -6.89 -23.49 3.25
N GLY A 67 -5.66 -23.88 3.63
CA GLY A 67 -4.76 -22.98 4.35
C GLY A 67 -4.43 -21.72 3.56
N GLY A 68 -4.16 -21.88 2.26
CA GLY A 68 -3.88 -20.75 1.36
C GLY A 68 -5.10 -19.83 1.22
N LYS A 69 -6.28 -20.40 1.14
CA LYS A 69 -7.54 -19.62 1.05
C LYS A 69 -7.79 -18.81 2.32
N ILE A 70 -7.61 -19.42 3.49
CA ILE A 70 -7.76 -18.73 4.78
C ILE A 70 -6.74 -17.60 4.90
N PHE A 71 -5.48 -17.88 4.57
CA PHE A 71 -4.42 -16.88 4.58
C PHE A 71 -4.74 -15.73 3.61
N THR A 72 -5.29 -16.03 2.44
CA THR A 72 -5.65 -15.02 1.45
C THR A 72 -6.74 -14.09 1.97
N ILE A 73 -7.73 -14.61 2.69
CA ILE A 73 -8.79 -13.81 3.31
C ILE A 73 -8.16 -12.79 4.27
N ILE A 74 -7.28 -13.24 5.16
CA ILE A 74 -6.59 -12.37 6.11
C ILE A 74 -5.70 -11.37 5.37
N TYR A 75 -4.98 -11.84 4.35
CA TYR A 75 -4.08 -11.04 3.53
C TYR A 75 -4.82 -9.91 2.81
N ILE A 76 -5.99 -10.19 2.25
CA ILE A 76 -6.82 -9.18 1.59
C ILE A 76 -7.29 -8.12 2.58
N ILE A 77 -7.71 -8.52 3.77
CA ILE A 77 -8.13 -7.56 4.81
C ILE A 77 -6.98 -6.63 5.20
N ILE A 78 -5.79 -7.19 5.41
CA ILE A 78 -4.57 -6.41 5.70
C ILE A 78 -4.24 -5.48 4.53
N GLY A 79 -4.35 -5.98 3.30
CA GLY A 79 -4.08 -5.20 2.09
C GLY A 79 -5.02 -4.02 1.93
N ILE A 80 -6.30 -4.20 2.19
CA ILE A 80 -7.29 -3.13 2.16
C ILE A 80 -6.94 -2.07 3.22
N GLY A 81 -6.56 -2.50 4.42
CA GLY A 81 -6.14 -1.59 5.48
C GLY A 81 -4.94 -0.74 5.09
N ILE A 82 -3.94 -1.34 4.45
CA ILE A 82 -2.75 -0.63 3.96
C ILE A 82 -3.13 0.39 2.88
N ILE A 83 -3.96 0.00 1.91
CA ILE A 83 -4.40 0.89 0.82
C ILE A 83 -5.19 2.08 1.39
N LEU A 84 -6.10 1.83 2.33
CA LEU A 84 -6.85 2.90 2.98
C LEU A 84 -5.93 3.84 3.75
N SER A 85 -4.89 3.31 4.40
CA SER A 85 -3.89 4.12 5.09
C SER A 85 -3.11 5.01 4.13
N PHE A 86 -2.74 4.50 2.94
CA PHE A 86 -2.09 5.29 1.90
C PHE A 86 -2.99 6.42 1.41
N VAL A 87 -4.25 6.12 1.10
CA VAL A 87 -5.23 7.12 0.64
C VAL A 87 -5.44 8.18 1.70
N ASP A 88 -5.57 7.78 2.95
CA ASP A 88 -5.76 8.68 4.09
C ASP A 88 -4.54 9.59 4.29
N SER A 89 -3.33 9.05 4.20
CA SER A 89 -2.09 9.82 4.31
C SER A 89 -1.97 10.84 3.19
N VAL A 90 -2.28 10.46 1.95
CA VAL A 90 -2.28 11.37 0.80
C VAL A 90 -3.32 12.47 0.99
N TYR A 91 -4.52 12.10 1.41
CA TYR A 91 -5.61 13.05 1.67
C TYR A 91 -5.21 14.06 2.76
N ASN A 92 -4.65 13.59 3.86
CA ASN A 92 -4.21 14.44 4.96
C ASN A 92 -3.10 15.41 4.52
N HIS A 93 -2.17 14.95 3.69
CA HIS A 93 -1.10 15.80 3.17
C HIS A 93 -1.66 16.94 2.31
N PHE A 94 -2.55 16.62 1.38
CA PHE A 94 -3.21 17.62 0.53
C PHE A 94 -4.12 18.55 1.33
N SER A 95 -4.89 17.99 2.26
CA SER A 95 -5.80 18.76 3.12
C SER A 95 -5.05 19.76 4.00
N HIS A 96 -3.91 19.32 4.57
CA HIS A 96 -3.08 20.18 5.41
C HIS A 96 -2.54 21.38 4.62
N ASN A 97 -2.03 21.18 3.42
CA ASN A 97 -1.55 22.22 2.54
C ASN A 97 -2.67 23.19 2.15
N THR A 98 -3.86 22.69 1.88
CA THR A 98 -5.02 23.49 1.51
C THR A 98 -5.48 24.36 2.69
N ILE A 99 -5.52 23.80 3.89
CA ILE A 99 -5.89 24.51 5.11
C ILE A 99 -4.88 25.60 5.44
N GLU A 100 -3.59 25.34 5.34
CA GLU A 100 -2.53 26.33 5.54
C GLU A 100 -2.64 27.49 4.56
N LYS A 101 -2.87 27.20 3.28
CA LYS A 101 -3.08 28.20 2.24
C LYS A 101 -4.29 29.06 2.53
N ARG A 102 -5.38 28.44 2.99
CA ARG A 102 -6.63 29.11 3.37
C ARG A 102 -6.42 30.03 4.57
N ASN A 103 -5.70 29.57 5.57
CA ASN A 103 -5.39 30.33 6.78
C ASN A 103 -4.48 31.54 6.47
N ARG A 104 -3.51 31.39 5.59
CA ARG A 104 -2.65 32.49 5.14
C ARG A 104 -3.43 33.56 4.41
N LEU A 105 -4.34 33.18 3.53
CA LEU A 105 -5.22 34.12 2.82
C LEU A 105 -6.14 34.84 3.77
N ARG A 106 -6.71 34.14 4.75
CA ARG A 106 -7.58 34.71 5.78
C ARG A 106 -6.86 35.74 6.64
N LYS A 107 -5.62 35.46 6.99
CA LYS A 107 -4.74 36.34 7.76
C LYS A 107 -4.42 37.62 6.99
N ARG A 108 -4.20 37.53 5.67
CA ARG A 108 -3.96 38.65 4.78
C ARG A 108 -5.19 39.55 4.63
N MET A 109 -6.38 38.96 4.64
CA MET A 109 -7.63 39.69 4.51
C MET A 109 -7.98 40.48 5.78
N ASN A 110 -7.55 39.98 6.96
CA ASN A 110 -7.82 40.64 8.25
C ASN A 110 -6.80 41.73 8.61
N ASP A 111 -5.68 41.80 7.91
CA ASP A 111 -4.69 42.87 8.03
C ASP A 111 -4.94 43.92 6.95
#